data_8835206fdfeca591ee43254f54a8ede9
#
_entry.id   8835206fdfeca591ee43254f54a8ede9
#
_cell.length_a   1.000
_cell.length_b   1.000
_cell.length_c   1.000
_cell.angle_alpha   90.00
_cell.angle_beta   90.00
_cell.angle_gamma   90.00
#
_symmetry.space_group_name_H-M   'P 1'
#
loop_
_entity.id
_entity.type
_entity.pdbx_description
1 polymer ?
#
loop_
_entity_poly.entity_id
_entity_poly.type
_entity_poly.pdbx_seq_one_letter_code
_entity_poly.pdbx_strand_id
1 'polypeptide(L)' 'MIRKLKSGEFRLYSRKKDPKTGKRRNLGTFASRSAAEKHERDVQYFKRH' A
#
# COMPACT_ATOMS: atom_id res chain seq x y z
N MET A 1 -1.98 3.86 0.35
CA MET A 1 -1.12 4.71 1.18
C MET A 1 0.29 4.14 1.21
N ILE A 2 1.25 4.95 0.87
CA ILE A 2 2.65 4.51 0.75
C ILE A 2 3.46 5.09 1.90
N ARG A 3 4.27 4.26 2.53
CA ARG A 3 5.11 4.67 3.64
C ARG A 3 6.57 4.28 3.40
N LYS A 4 7.49 5.23 3.59
CA LYS A 4 8.92 4.97 3.45
C LYS A 4 9.45 4.30 4.71
N LEU A 5 10.18 3.19 4.52
CA LEU A 5 10.80 2.46 5.61
C LEU A 5 12.23 2.97 5.83
N LYS A 6 12.80 2.67 6.99
CA LYS A 6 14.18 3.07 7.33
C LYS A 6 15.22 2.47 6.39
N SER A 7 14.92 1.31 5.83
CA SER A 7 15.81 0.63 4.89
C SER A 7 15.82 1.26 3.50
N GLY A 8 14.95 2.25 3.26
CA GLY A 8 14.81 2.87 1.94
C GLY A 8 13.75 2.24 1.07
N GLU A 9 13.11 1.20 1.56
CA GLU A 9 12.01 0.56 0.85
C GLU A 9 10.70 1.29 1.11
N PHE A 10 9.70 1.01 0.28
CA PHE A 10 8.38 1.62 0.41
C PHE A 10 7.34 0.52 0.62
N ARG A 11 6.50 0.70 1.64
CA ARG A 11 5.44 -0.25 1.96
C ARG A 11 4.09 0.33 1.61
N LEU A 12 3.28 -0.45 0.92
CA LEU A 12 1.94 -0.05 0.52
C LEU A 12 0.92 -0.59 1.51
N TYR A 13 0.06 0.30 2.02
CA TYR A 13 -1.01 -0.06 2.94
C TYR A 13 -2.37 0.24 2.33
N SER A 14 -3.38 -0.54 2.74
CA SER A 14 -4.75 -0.30 2.35
C SER A 14 -5.25 1.03 2.93
N ARG A 15 -6.17 1.70 2.25
CA ARG A 15 -6.78 2.93 2.74
C ARG A 15 -7.69 2.69 3.94
N LYS A 16 -8.35 1.54 3.97
CA LYS A 16 -9.28 1.19 5.05
C LYS A 16 -8.56 0.43 6.14
N LYS A 17 -8.87 0.80 7.38
CA LYS A 17 -8.39 0.07 8.54
C LYS A 17 -9.23 -1.19 8.72
N ASP A 18 -8.59 -2.27 9.17
CA ASP A 18 -9.29 -3.47 9.55
C ASP A 18 -10.10 -3.17 10.82
N PRO A 19 -11.44 -3.38 10.80
CA PRO A 19 -12.26 -3.11 11.97
C PRO A 19 -11.94 -4.00 13.17
N LYS A 20 -11.34 -5.17 12.93
CA LYS A 20 -10.99 -6.09 14.00
C LYS A 20 -9.70 -5.71 14.72
N THR A 21 -8.69 -5.23 13.99
CA THR A 21 -7.39 -4.92 14.54
C THR A 21 -7.10 -3.43 14.62
N GLY A 22 -7.86 -2.61 13.89
CA GLY A 22 -7.64 -1.19 13.77
C GLY A 22 -6.41 -0.81 12.97
N LYS A 23 -5.79 -1.79 12.32
CA LYS A 23 -4.58 -1.58 11.52
C LYS A 23 -4.89 -1.69 10.03
N ARG A 24 -4.12 -0.99 9.21
CA ARG A 24 -4.24 -1.05 7.76
C ARG A 24 -3.56 -2.31 7.24
N ARG A 25 -4.21 -2.94 6.25
CA ARG A 25 -3.67 -4.15 5.65
C ARG A 25 -2.43 -3.83 4.82
N ASN A 26 -1.37 -4.61 4.98
CA ASN A 26 -0.15 -4.49 4.19
C ASN A 26 -0.38 -5.13 2.82
N LEU A 27 -0.29 -4.33 1.76
CA LEU A 27 -0.49 -4.80 0.38
C LEU A 27 0.80 -5.21 -0.30
N GLY A 28 1.95 -4.86 0.27
CA GLY A 28 3.24 -5.23 -0.29
C GLY A 28 4.35 -4.26 0.07
N THR A 29 5.59 -4.68 -0.18
CA THR A 29 6.77 -3.87 0.02
C THR A 29 7.52 -3.76 -1.31
N PHE A 30 7.94 -2.55 -1.67
CA PHE A 30 8.56 -2.26 -2.97
C PHE A 30 9.90 -1.57 -2.79
N ALA A 31 10.81 -1.78 -3.73
CA ALA A 31 12.13 -1.17 -3.68
C ALA A 31 12.11 0.31 -4.06
N SER A 32 11.08 0.77 -4.77
CA SER A 32 10.95 2.16 -5.17
C SER A 32 9.52 2.66 -4.99
N ARG A 33 9.40 3.99 -4.82
CA ARG A 33 8.10 4.63 -4.68
C ARG A 33 7.26 4.47 -5.96
N SER A 34 7.92 4.55 -7.11
CA SER A 34 7.21 4.39 -8.40
C SER A 34 6.54 3.04 -8.50
N ALA A 35 7.20 1.97 -8.06
CA ALA A 35 6.63 0.63 -8.06
C ALA A 35 5.43 0.55 -7.11
N ALA A 36 5.53 1.16 -5.92
CA ALA A 36 4.45 1.18 -4.96
C ALA A 36 3.25 1.97 -5.49
N GLU A 37 3.48 3.11 -6.12
CA GLU A 37 2.42 3.93 -6.70
C GLU A 37 1.70 3.20 -7.83
N LYS A 38 2.45 2.51 -8.67
CA LYS A 38 1.89 1.73 -9.76
C LYS A 38 0.97 0.64 -9.24
N HIS A 39 1.41 -0.06 -8.21
CA HIS A 39 0.62 -1.12 -7.59
C HIS A 39 -0.64 -0.56 -6.92
N GLU A 40 -0.52 0.57 -6.24
CA GLU A 40 -1.66 1.24 -5.63
C GLU A 40 -2.70 1.64 -6.67
N ARG A 41 -2.25 2.16 -7.81
CA ARG A 41 -3.14 2.52 -8.91
C ARG A 41 -3.90 1.30 -9.44
N ASP A 42 -3.21 0.18 -9.60
CA ASP A 42 -3.83 -1.06 -10.07
C ASP A 42 -4.89 -1.56 -9.09
N VAL A 43 -4.58 -1.53 -7.80
CA VAL A 43 -5.53 -1.95 -6.76
C VAL A 43 -6.78 -1.05 -6.77
N GLN A 44 -6.60 0.27 -6.91
CA GLN A 44 -7.72 1.19 -6.99
C GLN A 44 -8.57 0.98 -8.22
N TYR A 45 -7.94 0.66 -9.34
CA TYR A 45 -8.64 0.36 -10.59
C TYR A 45 -9.58 -0.84 -10.41
N PHE A 46 -9.09 -1.92 -9.80
CA PHE A 46 -9.91 -3.10 -9.55
C PHE A 46 -11.05 -2.82 -8.60
N LYS A 47 -10.84 -1.99 -7.60
CA LYS A 47 -11.88 -1.66 -6.63
C LYS A 47 -13.01 -0.81 -7.22
N ARG A 48 -12.73 -0.06 -8.28
CA ARG A 48 -13.74 0.78 -8.94
C ARG A 48 -14.61 0.00 -9.93
N HIS A 49 -14.17 -1.15 -10.32
CA HIS A 49 -14.91 -2.05 -11.18
C HIS A 49 -15.52 -3.18 -10.39
#